data_9657adf90a0d8c39cb806b56bb613dc1
#
_entry.id   9657adf90a0d8c39cb806b56bb613dc1
#
_cell.length_a   1.000
_cell.length_b   1.000
_cell.length_c   1.000
_cell.angle_alpha   90.00
_cell.angle_beta   90.00
_cell.angle_gamma   90.00
#
_symmetry.space_group_name_H-M   'P 1'
#
loop_
_entity.id
_entity.type
_entity.pdbx_description
1 polymer ?
#
loop_
_entity_poly.entity_id
_entity_poly.type
_entity_poly.pdbx_seq_one_letter_code
_entity_poly.pdbx_strand_id
1 'polypeptide(L)'
;MRVRALREGLPSLRPAARTGPPPRTSVRTGPSVPALLLRLGLLLLCLAAGPVLAASQAQWWVLLAAGVLVAARPHAALLALAAAVLVGMLAVSGEHAWQLPVLVLLTHALLRLGALADAVAWQGRVELGVLRDGAGGFLAVQAVGQAAAVLALVLDGAAPVPWLAVVAVGGLGALGWALVRDLRV
;
A
#
# COMPACT_ATOMS: atom_id res chain seq x y z
N MET A 1 -21.14 59.80 -0.93
CA MET A 1 -20.38 60.41 0.18
C MET A 1 -20.23 59.42 1.32
N ARG A 2 -19.03 59.30 1.90
CA ARG A 2 -18.65 58.48 3.10
C ARG A 2 -18.45 56.95 2.92
N VAL A 3 -17.37 56.59 2.26
CA VAL A 3 -16.73 55.26 2.40
C VAL A 3 -15.20 55.40 2.62
N ARG A 4 -14.75 56.48 3.22
CA ARG A 4 -13.32 56.78 3.39
C ARG A 4 -12.79 56.64 4.82
N ALA A 5 -13.62 56.24 5.78
CA ALA A 5 -13.30 56.33 7.22
C ALA A 5 -13.05 54.98 7.93
N LEU A 6 -12.92 53.85 7.22
CA LEU A 6 -12.70 52.53 7.86
C LEU A 6 -11.31 51.92 7.57
N ARG A 7 -10.35 52.73 7.07
CA ARG A 7 -9.01 52.23 6.73
C ARG A 7 -7.90 52.58 7.73
N GLU A 8 -8.21 53.30 8.81
CA GLU A 8 -7.17 53.82 9.71
C GLU A 8 -7.11 53.16 11.11
N GLY A 9 -7.67 51.98 11.30
CA GLY A 9 -7.74 51.34 12.63
C GLY A 9 -7.21 49.91 12.76
N LEU A 10 -6.57 49.36 11.75
CA LEU A 10 -5.94 48.03 11.93
C LEU A 10 -4.51 48.23 12.45
N PRO A 11 -4.23 47.87 13.74
CA PRO A 11 -2.85 47.84 14.20
C PRO A 11 -2.06 46.90 13.29
N SER A 12 -1.00 47.43 12.67
CA SER A 12 -0.07 46.63 11.88
C SER A 12 0.52 45.57 12.80
N LEU A 13 -0.03 44.36 12.71
CA LEU A 13 0.61 43.15 13.26
C LEU A 13 1.90 42.92 12.44
N ARG A 14 2.90 43.78 12.71
CA ARG A 14 4.27 43.44 12.28
C ARG A 14 4.62 42.16 13.00
N PRO A 15 4.87 41.06 12.27
CA PRO A 15 5.40 39.86 12.90
C PRO A 15 6.67 40.30 13.61
N ALA A 16 6.72 40.15 14.92
CA ALA A 16 7.94 40.43 15.70
C ALA A 16 9.07 39.59 15.04
N ALA A 17 10.02 40.31 14.44
CA ALA A 17 11.17 39.67 13.84
C ALA A 17 11.85 38.85 14.95
N ARG A 18 11.73 37.54 14.90
CA ARG A 18 12.47 36.64 15.78
C ARG A 18 13.95 36.81 15.44
N THR A 19 14.64 37.63 16.20
CA THR A 19 16.08 37.92 16.03
C THR A 19 16.99 36.83 16.60
N GLY A 20 16.44 35.70 17.06
CA GLY A 20 17.22 34.55 17.53
C GLY A 20 17.41 33.49 16.43
N PRO A 21 18.55 32.80 16.42
CA PRO A 21 18.71 31.65 15.54
C PRO A 21 17.56 30.65 15.79
N PRO A 22 17.01 30.00 14.74
CA PRO A 22 15.94 29.06 14.93
C PRO A 22 16.38 27.95 15.90
N PRO A 23 15.48 27.50 16.81
CA PRO A 23 15.82 26.46 17.76
C PRO A 23 16.32 25.23 16.99
N ARG A 24 17.52 24.77 17.29
CA ARG A 24 18.08 23.55 16.74
C ARG A 24 17.26 22.37 17.26
N THR A 25 16.28 21.94 16.52
CA THR A 25 15.54 20.72 16.83
C THR A 25 16.42 19.53 16.49
N SER A 26 17.09 18.96 17.47
CA SER A 26 17.75 17.67 17.29
C SER A 26 16.67 16.59 17.28
N VAL A 27 16.25 16.16 16.10
CA VAL A 27 15.40 14.98 15.97
C VAL A 27 16.28 13.75 16.21
N ARG A 28 16.07 13.05 17.31
CA ARG A 28 16.66 11.73 17.52
C ARG A 28 15.99 10.77 16.55
N THR A 29 16.67 10.48 15.45
CA THR A 29 16.23 9.45 14.51
C THR A 29 16.59 8.08 15.07
N GLY A 30 15.58 7.19 15.18
CA GLY A 30 15.79 5.79 15.53
C GLY A 30 16.51 5.00 14.41
N PRO A 31 16.73 3.69 14.62
CA PRO A 31 17.31 2.84 13.58
C PRO A 31 16.44 2.92 12.32
N SER A 32 17.06 3.07 11.16
CA SER A 32 16.38 3.37 9.90
C SER A 32 16.85 2.45 8.77
N VAL A 33 15.94 2.12 7.88
CA VAL A 33 16.14 1.28 6.70
C VAL A 33 16.20 2.16 5.45
N PRO A 34 17.17 1.98 4.54
CA PRO A 34 17.22 2.72 3.29
C PRO A 34 16.02 2.39 2.38
N ALA A 35 15.48 3.40 1.68
CA ALA A 35 14.37 3.25 0.75
C ALA A 35 14.61 2.19 -0.34
N LEU A 36 15.89 1.97 -0.69
CA LEU A 36 16.28 0.94 -1.64
C LEU A 36 15.84 -0.47 -1.18
N LEU A 37 15.91 -0.79 0.12
CA LEU A 37 15.48 -2.09 0.63
C LEU A 37 13.96 -2.28 0.51
N LEU A 38 13.16 -1.21 0.66
CA LEU A 38 11.71 -1.29 0.42
C LEU A 38 11.42 -1.61 -1.05
N ARG A 39 12.16 -0.98 -1.98
CA ARG A 39 12.03 -1.19 -3.42
C ARG A 39 12.48 -2.60 -3.84
N LEU A 40 13.58 -3.08 -3.29
CA LEU A 40 14.00 -4.48 -3.47
C LEU A 40 12.94 -5.45 -2.91
N GLY A 41 12.33 -5.11 -1.77
CA GLY A 41 11.22 -5.87 -1.21
C GLY A 41 10.03 -5.98 -2.18
N LEU A 42 9.68 -4.90 -2.88
CA LEU A 42 8.62 -4.92 -3.91
C LEU A 42 8.97 -5.84 -5.07
N LEU A 43 10.19 -5.78 -5.58
CA LEU A 43 10.66 -6.69 -6.62
C LEU A 43 10.60 -8.14 -6.15
N LEU A 44 11.10 -8.42 -4.95
CA LEU A 44 11.09 -9.77 -4.38
C LEU A 44 9.68 -10.30 -4.13
N LEU A 45 8.72 -9.45 -3.72
CA LEU A 45 7.32 -9.86 -3.58
C LEU A 45 6.70 -10.28 -4.92
N CYS A 46 6.96 -9.53 -5.99
CA CYS A 46 6.52 -9.92 -7.33
C CYS A 46 7.16 -11.25 -7.77
N LEU A 47 8.46 -11.44 -7.54
CA LEU A 47 9.15 -12.68 -7.90
C LEU A 47 8.72 -13.85 -7.02
N ALA A 48 8.41 -13.64 -5.75
CA ALA A 48 7.90 -14.68 -4.85
C ALA A 48 6.51 -15.21 -5.26
N ALA A 49 5.77 -14.46 -6.08
CA ALA A 49 4.55 -14.96 -6.71
C ALA A 49 4.82 -16.00 -7.80
N GLY A 50 6.01 -16.02 -8.38
CA GLY A 50 6.36 -16.91 -9.49
C GLY A 50 6.16 -18.40 -9.18
N PRO A 51 6.76 -18.97 -8.11
CA PRO A 51 6.58 -20.39 -7.76
C PRO A 51 5.12 -20.77 -7.49
N VAL A 52 4.29 -19.77 -7.17
CA VAL A 52 2.88 -19.98 -6.81
C VAL A 52 1.97 -19.84 -8.04
N LEU A 53 2.24 -18.87 -8.92
CA LEU A 53 1.32 -18.46 -9.97
C LEU A 53 1.85 -18.69 -11.39
N ALA A 54 3.18 -18.77 -11.59
CA ALA A 54 3.75 -18.84 -12.92
C ALA A 54 3.79 -20.29 -13.42
N ALA A 55 2.94 -20.61 -14.39
CA ALA A 55 2.93 -21.89 -15.11
C ALA A 55 3.86 -21.90 -16.32
N SER A 56 4.35 -20.73 -16.77
CA SER A 56 5.18 -20.58 -17.98
C SER A 56 6.32 -19.59 -17.82
N GLN A 57 7.34 -19.71 -18.66
CA GLN A 57 8.45 -18.76 -18.73
C GLN A 57 7.98 -17.34 -19.04
N ALA A 58 6.95 -17.16 -19.88
CA ALA A 58 6.41 -15.86 -20.21
C ALA A 58 5.83 -15.16 -18.98
N GLN A 59 5.15 -15.90 -18.10
CA GLN A 59 4.61 -15.37 -16.86
C GLN A 59 5.70 -14.92 -15.90
N TRP A 60 6.83 -15.61 -15.84
CA TRP A 60 7.99 -15.15 -15.07
C TRP A 60 8.52 -13.80 -15.56
N TRP A 61 8.58 -13.59 -16.88
CA TRP A 61 8.99 -12.31 -17.43
C TRP A 61 7.98 -11.19 -17.09
N VAL A 62 6.70 -11.50 -17.09
CA VAL A 62 5.65 -10.54 -16.66
C VAL A 62 5.82 -10.15 -15.19
N LEU A 63 6.06 -11.12 -14.30
CA LEU A 63 6.32 -10.85 -12.89
C LEU A 63 7.58 -10.02 -12.66
N LEU A 64 8.65 -10.33 -13.38
CA LEU A 64 9.90 -9.59 -13.33
C LEU A 64 9.69 -8.14 -13.82
N ALA A 65 9.01 -7.97 -14.96
CA ALA A 65 8.72 -6.64 -15.50
C ALA A 65 7.84 -5.81 -14.55
N ALA A 66 6.78 -6.41 -14.00
CA ALA A 66 5.92 -5.77 -13.00
C ALA A 66 6.72 -5.39 -11.75
N GLY A 67 7.54 -6.29 -11.22
CA GLY A 67 8.39 -6.05 -10.06
C GLY A 67 9.40 -4.93 -10.27
N VAL A 68 10.08 -4.92 -11.41
CA VAL A 68 11.03 -3.86 -11.78
C VAL A 68 10.31 -2.52 -11.91
N LEU A 69 9.15 -2.49 -12.57
CA LEU A 69 8.39 -1.28 -12.78
C LEU A 69 7.91 -0.67 -11.46
N VAL A 70 7.34 -1.49 -10.58
CA VAL A 70 6.86 -1.06 -9.26
C VAL A 70 8.02 -0.67 -8.34
N ALA A 71 9.15 -1.38 -8.38
CA ALA A 71 10.34 -1.00 -7.63
C ALA A 71 10.94 0.32 -8.11
N ALA A 72 10.93 0.57 -9.43
CA ALA A 72 11.42 1.82 -10.01
C ALA A 72 10.50 3.00 -9.70
N ARG A 73 9.19 2.82 -9.78
CA ARG A 73 8.18 3.86 -9.54
C ARG A 73 6.99 3.29 -8.75
N PRO A 74 7.07 3.25 -7.43
CA PRO A 74 6.00 2.68 -6.57
C PRO A 74 4.78 3.63 -6.51
N HIS A 75 4.17 3.90 -7.65
CA HIS A 75 2.98 4.74 -7.76
C HIS A 75 1.71 3.91 -7.62
N ALA A 76 0.66 4.46 -7.01
CA ALA A 76 -0.59 3.75 -6.72
C ALA A 76 -1.20 3.03 -7.95
N ALA A 77 -1.17 3.66 -9.14
CA ALA A 77 -1.68 3.03 -10.36
C ALA A 77 -0.85 1.82 -10.80
N LEU A 78 0.48 1.86 -10.65
CA LEU A 78 1.36 0.73 -10.98
C LEU A 78 1.23 -0.40 -9.97
N LEU A 79 1.04 -0.07 -8.69
CA LEU A 79 0.75 -1.06 -7.64
C LEU A 79 -0.57 -1.76 -7.91
N ALA A 80 -1.62 -1.02 -8.28
CA ALA A 80 -2.91 -1.58 -8.66
C ALA A 80 -2.80 -2.47 -9.90
N LEU A 81 -2.02 -2.05 -10.91
CA LEU A 81 -1.76 -2.85 -12.11
C LEU A 81 -1.02 -4.14 -11.76
N ALA A 82 0.03 -4.08 -10.95
CA ALA A 82 0.76 -5.26 -10.49
C ALA A 82 -0.15 -6.22 -9.71
N ALA A 83 -0.99 -5.70 -8.81
CA ALA A 83 -1.98 -6.51 -8.11
C ALA A 83 -2.98 -7.16 -9.08
N ALA A 84 -3.47 -6.43 -10.09
CA ALA A 84 -4.35 -6.98 -11.14
C ALA A 84 -3.65 -8.08 -11.96
N VAL A 85 -2.36 -7.92 -12.26
CA VAL A 85 -1.55 -8.96 -12.92
C VAL A 85 -1.50 -10.22 -12.07
N LEU A 86 -1.23 -10.11 -10.77
CA LEU A 86 -1.18 -11.26 -9.86
C LEU A 86 -2.54 -12.00 -9.82
N VAL A 87 -3.63 -11.26 -9.72
CA VAL A 87 -4.99 -11.83 -9.74
C VAL A 87 -5.30 -12.47 -11.08
N GLY A 88 -4.95 -11.82 -12.20
CA GLY A 88 -5.14 -12.36 -13.55
C GLY A 88 -4.35 -13.64 -13.78
N MET A 89 -3.12 -13.71 -13.24
CA MET A 89 -2.31 -14.93 -13.31
C MET A 89 -2.93 -16.09 -12.54
N LEU A 90 -3.51 -15.86 -11.38
CA LEU A 90 -4.24 -16.88 -10.65
C LEU A 90 -5.42 -17.44 -11.49
N ALA A 91 -6.18 -16.54 -12.13
CA ALA A 91 -7.31 -16.94 -12.98
C ALA A 91 -6.90 -17.82 -14.18
N VAL A 92 -5.65 -17.72 -14.63
CA VAL A 92 -5.13 -18.47 -15.81
C VAL A 92 -4.33 -19.70 -15.41
N SER A 93 -3.74 -19.73 -14.19
CA SER A 93 -2.81 -20.79 -13.77
C SER A 93 -3.46 -22.14 -13.44
N GLY A 94 -4.80 -22.23 -13.46
CA GLY A 94 -5.53 -23.41 -13.02
C GLY A 94 -5.61 -23.53 -11.49
N GLU A 95 -6.68 -24.08 -11.01
CA GLU A 95 -7.09 -23.95 -9.60
C GLU A 95 -6.29 -24.85 -8.66
N HIS A 96 -5.44 -24.23 -7.87
CA HIS A 96 -4.93 -24.83 -6.65
C HIS A 96 -5.42 -24.02 -5.46
N ALA A 97 -6.29 -24.60 -4.66
CA ALA A 97 -6.97 -23.92 -3.53
C ALA A 97 -6.02 -23.13 -2.60
N TRP A 98 -4.81 -23.66 -2.36
CA TRP A 98 -3.80 -23.02 -1.50
C TRP A 98 -3.17 -21.74 -2.10
N GLN A 99 -3.33 -21.48 -3.40
CA GLN A 99 -2.79 -20.29 -4.05
C GLN A 99 -3.53 -19.02 -3.61
N LEU A 100 -4.82 -19.10 -3.28
CA LEU A 100 -5.64 -17.97 -2.92
C LEU A 100 -5.16 -17.26 -1.61
N PRO A 101 -4.93 -17.94 -0.49
CA PRO A 101 -4.36 -17.32 0.70
C PRO A 101 -2.98 -16.67 0.46
N VAL A 102 -2.13 -17.33 -0.34
CA VAL A 102 -0.80 -16.79 -0.66
C VAL A 102 -0.93 -15.53 -1.53
N LEU A 103 -1.83 -15.52 -2.51
CA LEU A 103 -2.11 -14.35 -3.33
C LEU A 103 -2.60 -13.17 -2.50
N VAL A 104 -3.53 -13.40 -1.57
CA VAL A 104 -4.04 -12.38 -0.64
C VAL A 104 -2.89 -11.78 0.16
N LEU A 105 -1.99 -12.61 0.70
CA LEU A 105 -0.81 -12.15 1.42
C LEU A 105 0.10 -11.29 0.54
N LEU A 106 0.49 -11.82 -0.63
CA LEU A 106 1.42 -11.14 -1.53
C LEU A 106 0.87 -9.81 -2.04
N THR A 107 -0.41 -9.79 -2.42
CA THR A 107 -1.08 -8.57 -2.91
C THR A 107 -1.16 -7.50 -1.82
N HIS A 108 -1.57 -7.88 -0.60
CA HIS A 108 -1.65 -6.94 0.51
C HIS A 108 -0.26 -6.42 0.91
N ALA A 109 0.75 -7.30 0.99
CA ALA A 109 2.12 -6.90 1.27
C ALA A 109 2.67 -5.96 0.17
N LEU A 110 2.39 -6.25 -1.11
CA LEU A 110 2.78 -5.41 -2.25
C LEU A 110 2.19 -4.00 -2.13
N LEU A 111 0.88 -3.89 -1.87
CA LEU A 111 0.20 -2.61 -1.75
C LEU A 111 0.71 -1.82 -0.54
N ARG A 112 0.90 -2.48 0.61
CA ARG A 112 1.38 -1.83 1.84
C ARG A 112 2.82 -1.35 1.71
N LEU A 113 3.71 -2.22 1.24
CA LEU A 113 5.12 -1.88 1.03
C LEU A 113 5.27 -0.82 -0.06
N GLY A 114 4.45 -0.90 -1.11
CA GLY A 114 4.41 0.07 -2.19
C GLY A 114 4.01 1.46 -1.73
N ALA A 115 2.97 1.58 -0.90
CA ALA A 115 2.55 2.85 -0.32
C ALA A 115 3.67 3.49 0.53
N LEU A 116 4.41 2.68 1.31
CA LEU A 116 5.57 3.16 2.06
C LEU A 116 6.72 3.59 1.14
N ALA A 117 6.98 2.84 0.07
CA ALA A 117 8.05 3.15 -0.88
C ALA A 117 7.73 4.39 -1.74
N ASP A 118 6.44 4.67 -2.02
CA ASP A 118 5.99 5.87 -2.73
C ASP A 118 6.17 7.14 -1.90
N ALA A 119 5.95 7.04 -0.59
CA ALA A 119 6.09 8.15 0.34
C ALA A 119 7.55 8.57 0.59
N VAL A 120 8.55 7.79 0.14
CA VAL A 120 9.96 8.01 0.46
C VAL A 120 10.79 8.20 -0.80
N ALA A 121 11.60 9.30 -0.81
CA ALA A 121 12.56 9.55 -1.88
C ALA A 121 13.57 8.39 -2.03
N TRP A 122 14.14 8.22 -3.24
CA TRP A 122 15.09 7.14 -3.54
C TRP A 122 16.27 7.03 -2.57
N GLN A 123 16.81 8.17 -2.15
CA GLN A 123 17.93 8.27 -1.21
C GLN A 123 17.46 8.41 0.25
N GLY A 124 16.15 8.33 0.46
CA GLY A 124 15.54 8.47 1.78
C GLY A 124 15.76 7.25 2.67
N ARG A 125 15.43 7.41 3.92
CA ARG A 125 15.46 6.36 4.94
C ARG A 125 14.12 6.36 5.68
N VAL A 126 13.65 5.17 6.05
CA VAL A 126 12.43 4.97 6.82
C VAL A 126 12.81 4.48 8.21
N GLU A 127 12.30 5.12 9.24
CA GLU A 127 12.51 4.66 10.61
C GLU A 127 11.78 3.33 10.84
N LEU A 128 12.44 2.41 11.54
CA LEU A 128 11.82 1.12 11.90
C LEU A 128 10.57 1.30 12.77
N GLY A 129 10.46 2.41 13.51
CA GLY A 129 9.27 2.79 14.25
C GLY A 129 8.04 2.83 13.35
N VAL A 130 8.13 3.51 12.20
CA VAL A 130 7.02 3.64 11.22
C VAL A 130 6.57 2.27 10.69
N LEU A 131 7.54 1.38 10.42
CA LEU A 131 7.24 0.01 9.96
C LEU A 131 6.54 -0.79 11.06
N ARG A 132 7.00 -0.65 12.30
CA ARG A 132 6.44 -1.34 13.47
C ARG A 132 5.02 -0.84 13.80
N ASP A 133 4.83 0.46 13.81
CA ASP A 133 3.52 1.07 14.10
C ASP A 133 2.47 0.66 13.07
N GLY A 134 2.88 0.53 11.80
CA GLY A 134 2.01 0.03 10.73
C GLY A 134 1.76 -1.48 10.75
N ALA A 135 2.56 -2.27 11.48
CA ALA A 135 2.46 -3.74 11.47
C ALA A 135 1.15 -4.25 12.07
N GLY A 136 0.64 -3.62 13.14
CA GLY A 136 -0.62 -3.99 13.76
C GLY A 136 -1.81 -3.89 12.80
N GLY A 137 -1.91 -2.78 12.09
CA GLY A 137 -2.95 -2.59 11.07
C GLY A 137 -2.80 -3.57 9.90
N PHE A 138 -1.56 -3.83 9.45
CA PHE A 138 -1.30 -4.83 8.42
C PHE A 138 -1.78 -6.22 8.86
N LEU A 139 -1.42 -6.66 10.06
CA LEU A 139 -1.82 -7.98 10.58
C LEU A 139 -3.33 -8.12 10.74
N ALA A 140 -4.01 -7.07 11.20
CA ALA A 140 -5.47 -7.08 11.34
C ALA A 140 -6.16 -7.25 9.98
N VAL A 141 -5.77 -6.45 8.98
CA VAL A 141 -6.32 -6.55 7.61
C VAL A 141 -5.97 -7.91 6.99
N GLN A 142 -4.74 -8.39 7.22
CA GLN A 142 -4.29 -9.69 6.73
C GLN A 142 -5.10 -10.84 7.34
N ALA A 143 -5.39 -10.79 8.64
CA ALA A 143 -6.20 -11.81 9.31
C ALA A 143 -7.62 -11.89 8.71
N VAL A 144 -8.25 -10.74 8.45
CA VAL A 144 -9.56 -10.67 7.79
C VAL A 144 -9.47 -11.23 6.36
N GLY A 145 -8.46 -10.85 5.59
CA GLY A 145 -8.25 -11.33 4.23
C GLY A 145 -8.02 -12.84 4.17
N GLN A 146 -7.23 -13.39 5.11
CA GLN A 146 -7.00 -14.83 5.21
C GLN A 146 -8.25 -15.59 5.63
N ALA A 147 -9.00 -15.06 6.58
CA ALA A 147 -10.28 -15.67 6.97
C ALA A 147 -11.26 -15.72 5.80
N ALA A 148 -11.34 -14.64 5.01
CA ALA A 148 -12.16 -14.60 3.81
C ALA A 148 -11.67 -15.60 2.74
N ALA A 149 -10.35 -15.73 2.53
CA ALA A 149 -9.77 -16.69 1.60
C ALA A 149 -10.07 -18.14 2.03
N VAL A 150 -9.89 -18.48 3.31
CA VAL A 150 -10.22 -19.81 3.86
C VAL A 150 -11.72 -20.08 3.72
N LEU A 151 -12.58 -19.10 4.03
CA LEU A 151 -14.03 -19.26 3.86
C LEU A 151 -14.39 -19.52 2.40
N ALA A 152 -13.78 -18.82 1.45
CA ALA A 152 -13.97 -19.06 0.04
C ALA A 152 -13.60 -20.49 -0.36
N LEU A 153 -12.47 -21.02 0.17
CA LEU A 153 -12.03 -22.38 -0.09
C LEU A 153 -12.97 -23.44 0.52
N VAL A 154 -13.50 -23.20 1.71
CA VAL A 154 -14.47 -24.12 2.35
C VAL A 154 -15.78 -24.15 1.58
N LEU A 155 -16.14 -23.04 0.94
CA LEU A 155 -17.36 -22.92 0.12
C LEU A 155 -17.12 -23.32 -1.33
N ASP A 156 -15.85 -23.54 -1.73
CA ASP A 156 -15.49 -24.06 -3.04
C ASP A 156 -16.06 -25.48 -3.21
N GLY A 157 -16.88 -25.68 -4.25
CA GLY A 157 -17.66 -26.91 -4.44
C GLY A 157 -19.08 -26.89 -3.84
N ALA A 158 -19.43 -25.88 -3.04
CA ALA A 158 -20.83 -25.61 -2.75
C ALA A 158 -21.53 -25.02 -3.97
N ALA A 159 -22.85 -25.21 -4.11
CA ALA A 159 -23.61 -24.60 -5.19
C ALA A 159 -23.32 -23.07 -5.26
N PRO A 160 -23.18 -22.49 -6.46
CA PRO A 160 -22.83 -21.09 -6.61
C PRO A 160 -23.85 -20.21 -5.87
N VAL A 161 -23.38 -19.49 -4.87
CA VAL A 161 -24.20 -18.62 -4.04
C VAL A 161 -23.94 -17.18 -4.48
N PRO A 162 -24.80 -16.59 -5.34
CA PRO A 162 -24.53 -15.27 -5.96
C PRO A 162 -24.27 -14.15 -4.95
N TRP A 163 -24.86 -14.20 -3.76
CA TRP A 163 -24.68 -13.19 -2.73
C TRP A 163 -23.26 -13.18 -2.13
N LEU A 164 -22.52 -14.32 -2.18
CA LEU A 164 -21.13 -14.36 -1.72
C LEU A 164 -20.21 -13.48 -2.59
N ALA A 165 -20.45 -13.43 -3.90
CA ALA A 165 -19.74 -12.53 -4.79
C ALA A 165 -20.02 -11.06 -4.41
N VAL A 166 -21.27 -10.73 -4.07
CA VAL A 166 -21.64 -9.38 -3.61
C VAL A 166 -20.96 -9.02 -2.31
N VAL A 167 -20.90 -9.95 -1.34
CA VAL A 167 -20.21 -9.75 -0.06
C VAL A 167 -18.70 -9.61 -0.26
N ALA A 168 -18.09 -10.41 -1.14
CA ALA A 168 -16.68 -10.31 -1.47
C ALA A 168 -16.33 -8.94 -2.12
N VAL A 169 -17.10 -8.52 -3.10
CA VAL A 169 -16.92 -7.21 -3.76
C VAL A 169 -17.19 -6.06 -2.79
N GLY A 170 -18.23 -6.16 -1.96
CA GLY A 170 -18.55 -5.19 -0.92
C GLY A 170 -17.45 -5.10 0.13
N GLY A 171 -16.90 -6.23 0.57
CA GLY A 171 -15.78 -6.31 1.50
C GLY A 171 -14.50 -5.69 0.95
N LEU A 172 -14.16 -5.97 -0.31
CA LEU A 172 -13.03 -5.34 -1.01
C LEU A 172 -13.23 -3.83 -1.17
N GLY A 173 -14.45 -3.39 -1.49
CA GLY A 173 -14.80 -1.97 -1.59
C GLY A 173 -14.69 -1.25 -0.23
N ALA A 174 -15.19 -1.85 0.84
CA ALA A 174 -15.07 -1.32 2.20
C ALA A 174 -13.60 -1.26 2.66
N LEU A 175 -12.81 -2.26 2.35
CA LEU A 175 -11.37 -2.32 2.65
C LEU A 175 -10.60 -1.26 1.88
N GLY A 176 -10.89 -1.08 0.59
CA GLY A 176 -10.34 -0.01 -0.23
C GLY A 176 -10.70 1.37 0.30
N TRP A 177 -11.96 1.57 0.70
CA TRP A 177 -12.42 2.81 1.33
C TRP A 177 -11.72 3.10 2.65
N ALA A 178 -11.60 2.11 3.54
CA ALA A 178 -10.89 2.25 4.82
C ALA A 178 -9.42 2.64 4.60
N LEU A 179 -8.75 2.00 3.63
CA LEU A 179 -7.36 2.31 3.28
C LEU A 179 -7.20 3.75 2.78
N VAL A 180 -8.10 4.21 1.88
CA VAL A 180 -8.08 5.58 1.34
C VAL A 180 -8.37 6.61 2.43
N ARG A 181 -9.24 6.29 3.38
CA ARG A 181 -9.57 7.16 4.51
C ARG A 181 -8.37 7.36 5.44
N ASP A 182 -7.65 6.29 5.78
CA ASP A 182 -6.47 6.35 6.66
C ASP A 182 -5.27 7.06 5.99
N LEU A 183 -5.21 7.08 4.65
CA LEU A 183 -4.17 7.79 3.91
C LEU A 183 -4.42 9.30 3.78
N ARG A 184 -5.60 9.80 4.20
CA ARG A 184 -5.96 11.22 4.13
C ARG A 184 -5.77 11.99 5.45
N VAL A 185 -5.28 11.33 6.49
CA VAL A 185 -4.88 11.92 7.77
C VAL A 185 -3.38 12.14 7.78
#